data_03f832452a9bca22870710595cd1bd33
#
_entry.id   03f832452a9bca22870710595cd1bd33
#
_cell.length_a   1.000
_cell.length_b   1.000
_cell.length_c   1.000
_cell.angle_alpha   90.00
_cell.angle_beta   90.00
_cell.angle_gamma   90.00
#
_symmetry.space_group_name_H-M   'P 1'
#
loop_
_entity.id
_entity.type
_entity.pdbx_description
1 polymer ?
#
loop_
_entity_poly.entity_id
_entity_poly.type
_entity_poly.pdbx_seq_one_letter_code
_entity_poly.pdbx_strand_id
1 'polypeptide(L)'
;MNPSDNSTYATGKPLQNQSKEGFWGHMNPFARKKWVNRQTAPIKDQVNELDQLQAKNSNDIKDVDSRAQAGIKNAMSAANTADQHAQDAANRANTAQQLASNASTRTDSLGNTVGNLDQYQTVSSTAVKFASGRTTLGPTGKSDLDALATTLAGEKGYIIEVQGYSRSGVQTSQAMADSVVRYLVTEHQVPVYRIYKSGLGKNTAQATDGEQAIVNGVRVSLLHNSLATMGASASNSTPATSQTGASSPQVNNQ
;
A
#
# COMPACT_ATOMS: atom_id res chain seq x y z
N MET A 1 -36.71 -27.37 -52.90
CA MET A 1 -36.52 -25.92 -52.89
C MET A 1 -35.31 -25.64 -51.97
N ASN A 2 -34.35 -24.87 -52.47
CA ASN A 2 -33.14 -24.54 -51.70
C ASN A 2 -33.51 -23.42 -50.71
N PRO A 3 -33.42 -23.64 -49.38
CA PRO A 3 -33.79 -22.63 -48.38
C PRO A 3 -32.89 -21.38 -48.40
N SER A 4 -31.81 -21.39 -49.18
CA SER A 4 -30.89 -20.22 -49.30
C SER A 4 -31.16 -19.37 -50.55
N ASP A 5 -32.14 -19.72 -51.39
CA ASP A 5 -32.46 -18.95 -52.59
C ASP A 5 -33.51 -17.89 -52.29
N ASN A 6 -33.07 -16.71 -51.92
CA ASN A 6 -33.91 -15.56 -51.68
C ASN A 6 -34.23 -14.75 -52.95
N SER A 7 -33.82 -15.20 -54.13
CA SER A 7 -33.96 -14.45 -55.36
C SER A 7 -35.37 -14.48 -55.94
N THR A 8 -36.21 -15.40 -55.50
CA THR A 8 -37.53 -15.66 -56.08
C THR A 8 -38.67 -15.30 -55.12
N TYR A 9 -38.40 -15.15 -53.81
CA TYR A 9 -39.45 -14.93 -52.81
C TYR A 9 -39.23 -13.57 -52.10
N ALA A 10 -40.31 -12.93 -51.74
CA ALA A 10 -40.35 -11.69 -50.98
C ALA A 10 -39.57 -10.52 -51.66
N THR A 11 -39.67 -10.43 -52.95
CA THR A 11 -38.99 -9.34 -53.68
C THR A 11 -39.69 -7.98 -53.55
N GLY A 12 -40.91 -7.96 -53.04
CA GLY A 12 -41.74 -6.78 -52.97
C GLY A 12 -42.15 -6.20 -54.32
N LYS A 13 -41.82 -6.92 -55.43
CA LYS A 13 -42.17 -6.49 -56.79
C LYS A 13 -43.50 -7.09 -57.22
N PRO A 14 -44.47 -6.27 -57.68
CA PRO A 14 -45.77 -6.78 -58.14
C PRO A 14 -45.62 -7.75 -59.30
N LEU A 15 -46.37 -8.84 -59.24
CA LEU A 15 -46.46 -9.78 -60.34
C LEU A 15 -47.09 -9.10 -61.56
N GLN A 16 -46.35 -9.01 -62.64
CA GLN A 16 -46.87 -8.41 -63.89
C GLN A 16 -47.44 -9.48 -64.81
N ASN A 17 -48.53 -9.20 -65.46
CA ASN A 17 -49.08 -10.05 -66.50
C ASN A 17 -48.24 -9.94 -67.79
N GLN A 18 -47.34 -10.87 -67.98
CA GLN A 18 -46.63 -10.99 -69.23
C GLN A 18 -47.40 -11.94 -70.16
N SER A 19 -48.37 -11.44 -70.83
CA SER A 19 -48.92 -12.22 -71.95
C SER A 19 -49.13 -11.30 -73.14
N LYS A 20 -48.22 -11.44 -74.13
CA LYS A 20 -48.45 -10.96 -75.49
C LYS A 20 -49.38 -11.95 -76.16
N GLU A 21 -50.64 -11.58 -76.37
CA GLU A 21 -51.53 -12.38 -77.15
C GLU A 21 -51.12 -12.32 -78.63
N GLY A 22 -50.72 -13.48 -79.16
CA GLY A 22 -50.63 -13.65 -80.61
C GLY A 22 -52.03 -13.69 -81.23
N PHE A 23 -52.08 -13.54 -82.52
CA PHE A 23 -53.32 -13.55 -83.37
C PHE A 23 -54.30 -14.70 -83.05
N TRP A 24 -53.80 -15.87 -82.67
CA TRP A 24 -54.60 -17.07 -82.30
C TRP A 24 -55.26 -16.99 -80.92
N GLY A 25 -54.82 -16.12 -80.00
CA GLY A 25 -55.44 -15.94 -78.69
C GLY A 25 -56.82 -15.26 -78.79
N HIS A 26 -57.08 -14.53 -79.87
CA HIS A 26 -58.38 -13.86 -80.12
C HIS A 26 -59.45 -14.80 -80.60
N MET A 27 -59.11 -15.95 -81.19
CA MET A 27 -60.05 -16.88 -81.75
C MET A 27 -60.41 -18.11 -80.93
N ASN A 28 -59.91 -18.19 -79.69
CA ASN A 28 -60.18 -19.31 -78.81
C ASN A 28 -61.48 -19.12 -78.00
N PRO A 29 -62.55 -19.94 -78.26
CA PRO A 29 -63.86 -19.71 -77.62
C PRO A 29 -63.90 -20.25 -76.16
N PHE A 30 -62.92 -21.05 -75.72
CA PHE A 30 -63.02 -21.81 -74.47
C PHE A 30 -62.46 -21.10 -73.24
N ALA A 31 -61.67 -20.05 -73.35
CA ALA A 31 -61.20 -19.29 -72.22
C ALA A 31 -61.12 -17.77 -72.54
N ARG A 32 -62.20 -17.08 -72.30
CA ARG A 32 -62.15 -15.61 -72.44
C ARG A 32 -61.19 -15.02 -71.43
N LYS A 33 -60.09 -14.49 -71.88
CA LYS A 33 -59.03 -13.87 -71.04
C LYS A 33 -59.58 -12.89 -70.03
N LYS A 34 -60.59 -12.11 -70.36
CA LYS A 34 -61.26 -11.23 -69.43
C LYS A 34 -61.91 -11.96 -68.26
N TRP A 35 -62.44 -13.14 -68.44
CA TRP A 35 -63.04 -13.95 -67.37
C TRP A 35 -61.98 -14.53 -66.49
N VAL A 36 -60.92 -15.13 -67.03
CA VAL A 36 -59.78 -15.71 -66.30
C VAL A 36 -59.13 -14.60 -65.48
N ASN A 37 -58.80 -13.46 -66.08
CA ASN A 37 -58.22 -12.31 -65.36
C ASN A 37 -59.09 -11.80 -64.22
N ARG A 38 -60.42 -11.77 -64.35
CA ARG A 38 -61.32 -11.38 -63.27
C ARG A 38 -61.31 -12.37 -62.10
N GLN A 39 -61.18 -13.66 -62.37
CA GLN A 39 -61.13 -14.68 -61.34
C GLN A 39 -59.75 -14.74 -60.65
N THR A 40 -58.68 -14.44 -61.40
CA THR A 40 -57.30 -14.52 -60.86
C THR A 40 -56.79 -13.18 -60.30
N ALA A 41 -57.43 -12.02 -60.63
CA ALA A 41 -57.03 -10.73 -60.11
C ALA A 41 -56.98 -10.67 -58.57
N PRO A 42 -58.04 -11.11 -57.85
CA PRO A 42 -58.01 -11.06 -56.39
C PRO A 42 -56.94 -11.93 -55.76
N ILE A 43 -56.66 -13.12 -56.38
CA ILE A 43 -55.61 -14.02 -55.93
C ILE A 43 -54.23 -13.38 -56.13
N LYS A 44 -54.03 -12.74 -57.26
CA LYS A 44 -52.81 -12.01 -57.58
C LYS A 44 -52.58 -10.83 -56.61
N ASP A 45 -53.64 -10.07 -56.29
CA ASP A 45 -53.52 -8.97 -55.33
C ASP A 45 -53.17 -9.48 -53.93
N GLN A 46 -53.78 -10.60 -53.48
CA GLN A 46 -53.45 -11.23 -52.21
C GLN A 46 -52.01 -11.76 -52.17
N VAL A 47 -51.52 -12.37 -53.27
CA VAL A 47 -50.13 -12.84 -53.37
C VAL A 47 -49.14 -11.69 -53.33
N ASN A 48 -49.46 -10.56 -54.02
CA ASN A 48 -48.62 -9.37 -53.93
C ASN A 48 -48.62 -8.74 -52.55
N GLU A 49 -49.72 -8.74 -51.85
CA GLU A 49 -49.81 -8.24 -50.45
C GLU A 49 -48.99 -9.17 -49.53
N LEU A 50 -49.13 -10.48 -49.67
CA LEU A 50 -48.34 -11.45 -48.91
C LEU A 50 -46.82 -11.30 -49.16
N ASP A 51 -46.41 -11.08 -50.40
CA ASP A 51 -45.01 -10.85 -50.74
C ASP A 51 -44.45 -9.56 -50.10
N GLN A 52 -45.24 -8.49 -50.12
CA GLN A 52 -44.89 -7.24 -49.41
C GLN A 52 -44.80 -7.42 -47.91
N LEU A 53 -45.73 -8.13 -47.27
CA LEU A 53 -45.71 -8.41 -45.86
C LEU A 53 -44.50 -9.27 -45.47
N GLN A 54 -44.16 -10.30 -46.30
CA GLN A 54 -43.03 -11.14 -46.07
C GLN A 54 -41.70 -10.37 -46.21
N ALA A 55 -41.60 -9.47 -47.21
CA ALA A 55 -40.45 -8.59 -47.37
C ALA A 55 -40.28 -7.67 -46.19
N LYS A 56 -41.39 -7.07 -45.69
CA LYS A 56 -41.38 -6.24 -44.48
C LYS A 56 -40.94 -7.04 -43.25
N ASN A 57 -41.54 -8.20 -42.99
CA ASN A 57 -41.19 -9.04 -41.85
C ASN A 57 -39.71 -9.46 -41.88
N SER A 58 -39.16 -9.79 -43.06
CA SER A 58 -37.76 -10.08 -43.21
C SER A 58 -36.85 -8.89 -42.82
N ASN A 59 -37.23 -7.70 -43.22
CA ASN A 59 -36.48 -6.50 -42.83
C ASN A 59 -36.61 -6.20 -41.34
N ASP A 60 -37.80 -6.33 -40.77
CA ASP A 60 -38.06 -6.12 -39.33
C ASP A 60 -37.25 -7.14 -38.49
N ILE A 61 -37.17 -8.40 -38.91
CA ILE A 61 -36.34 -9.44 -38.25
C ILE A 61 -34.87 -9.05 -38.28
N LYS A 62 -34.34 -8.58 -39.41
CA LYS A 62 -32.94 -8.14 -39.53
C LYS A 62 -32.64 -6.93 -38.64
N ASP A 63 -33.59 -5.97 -38.55
CA ASP A 63 -33.44 -4.82 -37.65
C ASP A 63 -33.41 -5.24 -36.18
N VAL A 64 -34.36 -6.13 -35.80
CA VAL A 64 -34.38 -6.68 -34.43
C VAL A 64 -33.11 -7.44 -34.10
N ASP A 65 -32.59 -8.29 -34.99
CA ASP A 65 -31.36 -9.05 -34.82
C ASP A 65 -30.16 -8.11 -34.64
N SER A 66 -30.05 -7.09 -35.51
CA SER A 66 -28.99 -6.08 -35.41
C SER A 66 -29.00 -5.32 -34.08
N ARG A 67 -30.21 -4.91 -33.62
CA ARG A 67 -30.39 -4.23 -32.34
C ARG A 67 -30.09 -5.15 -31.15
N ALA A 68 -30.48 -6.42 -31.24
CA ALA A 68 -30.18 -7.42 -30.21
C ALA A 68 -28.66 -7.64 -30.10
N GLN A 69 -27.98 -7.82 -31.23
CA GLN A 69 -26.51 -7.98 -31.24
C GLN A 69 -25.78 -6.75 -30.68
N ALA A 70 -26.22 -5.54 -31.05
CA ALA A 70 -25.67 -4.29 -30.50
C ALA A 70 -25.91 -4.20 -28.98
N GLY A 71 -27.11 -4.56 -28.53
CA GLY A 71 -27.47 -4.61 -27.11
C GLY A 71 -26.60 -5.58 -26.32
N ILE A 72 -26.39 -6.79 -26.84
CA ILE A 72 -25.52 -7.80 -26.23
C ILE A 72 -24.09 -7.29 -26.14
N LYS A 73 -23.55 -6.72 -27.22
CA LYS A 73 -22.19 -6.16 -27.23
C LYS A 73 -22.01 -5.05 -26.19
N ASN A 74 -22.98 -4.16 -26.09
CA ASN A 74 -22.97 -3.09 -25.09
C ASN A 74 -23.03 -3.65 -23.66
N ALA A 75 -23.89 -4.64 -23.42
CA ALA A 75 -24.01 -5.31 -22.14
C ALA A 75 -22.70 -6.01 -21.73
N MET A 76 -22.06 -6.72 -22.67
CA MET A 76 -20.75 -7.35 -22.43
C MET A 76 -19.67 -6.31 -22.11
N SER A 77 -19.62 -5.21 -22.84
CA SER A 77 -18.68 -4.11 -22.56
C SER A 77 -18.91 -3.51 -21.18
N ALA A 78 -20.16 -3.26 -20.80
CA ALA A 78 -20.50 -2.75 -19.48
C ALA A 78 -20.13 -3.75 -18.36
N ALA A 79 -20.37 -5.04 -18.57
CA ALA A 79 -19.98 -6.09 -17.63
C ALA A 79 -18.47 -6.14 -17.43
N ASN A 80 -17.68 -6.11 -18.53
CA ASN A 80 -16.22 -6.08 -18.43
C ASN A 80 -15.71 -4.84 -17.69
N THR A 81 -16.30 -3.68 -17.94
CA THR A 81 -15.95 -2.44 -17.23
C THR A 81 -16.28 -2.56 -15.73
N ALA A 82 -17.44 -3.11 -15.39
CA ALA A 82 -17.83 -3.32 -14.00
C ALA A 82 -16.87 -4.30 -13.29
N ASP A 83 -16.43 -5.35 -13.97
CA ASP A 83 -15.47 -6.31 -13.44
C ASP A 83 -14.10 -5.65 -13.16
N GLN A 84 -13.61 -4.81 -14.09
CA GLN A 84 -12.39 -4.03 -13.89
C GLN A 84 -12.51 -3.10 -12.66
N HIS A 85 -13.64 -2.39 -12.54
CA HIS A 85 -13.86 -1.53 -11.37
C HIS A 85 -13.92 -2.32 -10.06
N ALA A 86 -14.50 -3.53 -10.07
CA ALA A 86 -14.53 -4.41 -8.90
C ALA A 86 -13.13 -4.86 -8.50
N GLN A 87 -12.28 -5.22 -9.47
CA GLN A 87 -10.88 -5.58 -9.23
C GLN A 87 -10.07 -4.39 -8.67
N ASP A 88 -10.23 -3.21 -9.24
CA ASP A 88 -9.58 -1.99 -8.74
C ASP A 88 -10.02 -1.66 -7.32
N ALA A 89 -11.31 -1.78 -7.02
CA ALA A 89 -11.83 -1.57 -5.68
C ALA A 89 -11.25 -2.58 -4.67
N ALA A 90 -11.13 -3.85 -5.05
CA ALA A 90 -10.51 -4.89 -4.22
C ALA A 90 -9.03 -4.59 -3.94
N ASN A 91 -8.28 -4.17 -4.96
CA ASN A 91 -6.87 -3.79 -4.81
C ASN A 91 -6.69 -2.59 -3.87
N ARG A 92 -7.54 -1.57 -4.02
CA ARG A 92 -7.53 -0.41 -3.13
C ARG A 92 -7.91 -0.76 -1.70
N ALA A 93 -8.88 -1.65 -1.50
CA ALA A 93 -9.25 -2.14 -0.19
C ALA A 93 -8.09 -2.89 0.50
N ASN A 94 -7.40 -3.77 -0.23
CA ASN A 94 -6.22 -4.48 0.27
C ASN A 94 -5.09 -3.51 0.66
N THR A 95 -4.82 -2.50 -0.18
CA THR A 95 -3.82 -1.47 0.13
C THR A 95 -4.20 -0.67 1.37
N ALA A 96 -5.46 -0.27 1.50
CA ALA A 96 -5.95 0.44 2.67
C ALA A 96 -5.83 -0.40 3.95
N GLN A 97 -6.11 -1.70 3.87
CA GLN A 97 -5.96 -2.62 4.98
C GLN A 97 -4.50 -2.76 5.42
N GLN A 98 -3.56 -2.86 4.48
CA GLN A 98 -2.12 -2.89 4.77
C GLN A 98 -1.66 -1.58 5.44
N LEU A 99 -2.10 -0.44 4.93
CA LEU A 99 -1.80 0.86 5.54
C LEU A 99 -2.35 0.97 6.97
N ALA A 100 -3.58 0.52 7.20
CA ALA A 100 -4.20 0.51 8.53
C ALA A 100 -3.45 -0.40 9.49
N SER A 101 -3.05 -1.60 9.05
CA SER A 101 -2.24 -2.53 9.85
C SER A 101 -0.87 -1.93 10.20
N ASN A 102 -0.19 -1.32 9.23
CA ASN A 102 1.09 -0.65 9.46
C ASN A 102 0.94 0.54 10.43
N ALA A 103 -0.13 1.32 10.30
CA ALA A 103 -0.42 2.43 11.21
C ALA A 103 -0.66 1.93 12.64
N SER A 104 -1.43 0.85 12.80
CA SER A 104 -1.66 0.22 14.11
C SER A 104 -0.34 -0.23 14.75
N THR A 105 0.50 -0.97 14.02
CA THR A 105 1.81 -1.43 14.51
C THR A 105 2.70 -0.27 14.93
N ARG A 106 2.70 0.83 14.15
CA ARG A 106 3.46 2.03 14.50
C ARG A 106 2.91 2.73 15.75
N THR A 107 1.59 2.75 15.90
CA THR A 107 0.93 3.32 17.09
C THR A 107 1.25 2.51 18.34
N ASP A 108 1.21 1.17 18.24
CA ASP A 108 1.56 0.26 19.33
C ASP A 108 3.04 0.42 19.74
N SER A 109 3.93 0.52 18.76
CA SER A 109 5.36 0.76 19.00
C SER A 109 5.59 2.11 19.68
N LEU A 110 4.88 3.15 19.23
CA LEU A 110 4.95 4.47 19.86
C LEU A 110 4.39 4.44 21.29
N GLY A 111 3.26 3.77 21.52
CA GLY A 111 2.67 3.57 22.83
C GLY A 111 3.63 2.88 23.79
N ASN A 112 4.29 1.81 23.35
CA ASN A 112 5.31 1.11 24.14
C ASN A 112 6.53 2.00 24.44
N THR A 113 6.96 2.80 23.46
CA THR A 113 8.08 3.74 23.65
C THR A 113 7.72 4.80 24.66
N VAL A 114 6.54 5.39 24.55
CA VAL A 114 6.07 6.43 25.48
C VAL A 114 5.84 5.85 26.88
N GLY A 115 5.26 4.67 26.99
CA GLY A 115 5.02 4.00 28.27
C GLY A 115 6.29 3.63 29.05
N ASN A 116 7.43 3.52 28.36
CA ASN A 116 8.72 3.15 28.97
C ASN A 116 9.74 4.30 28.95
N LEU A 117 9.28 5.55 28.75
CA LEU A 117 10.19 6.72 28.72
C LEU A 117 10.86 7.00 30.05
N ASP A 118 10.22 6.67 31.15
CA ASP A 118 10.70 6.84 32.52
C ASP A 118 11.47 5.62 33.06
N GLN A 119 11.50 4.53 32.30
CA GLN A 119 12.21 3.32 32.68
C GLN A 119 13.62 3.33 32.09
N TYR A 120 14.59 3.57 32.97
CA TYR A 120 16.00 3.57 32.62
C TYR A 120 16.68 2.26 33.00
N GLN A 121 17.38 1.66 32.06
CA GLN A 121 18.15 0.44 32.26
C GLN A 121 19.65 0.70 32.09
N THR A 122 20.47 0.19 32.96
CA THR A 122 21.94 0.32 32.87
C THR A 122 22.45 -0.46 31.67
N VAL A 123 23.12 0.24 30.76
CA VAL A 123 23.72 -0.34 29.56
C VAL A 123 25.22 -0.57 29.74
N SER A 124 25.90 0.37 30.37
CA SER A 124 27.32 0.23 30.69
C SER A 124 27.67 0.93 32.01
N SER A 125 28.74 0.50 32.65
CA SER A 125 29.25 1.07 33.88
C SER A 125 30.76 1.17 33.83
N THR A 126 31.31 2.32 34.17
CA THR A 126 32.75 2.59 34.20
C THR A 126 33.17 3.03 35.61
N ALA A 127 34.23 2.42 36.12
CA ALA A 127 34.77 2.74 37.43
C ALA A 127 35.99 3.67 37.31
N VAL A 128 35.84 4.91 37.69
CA VAL A 128 36.90 5.93 37.71
C VAL A 128 37.55 5.98 39.08
N LYS A 129 38.83 5.54 39.15
CA LYS A 129 39.58 5.48 40.41
C LYS A 129 40.22 6.83 40.74
N PHE A 130 40.18 7.19 42.00
CA PHE A 130 40.85 8.37 42.54
C PHE A 130 41.99 7.95 43.47
N ALA A 131 43.07 8.74 43.48
CA ALA A 131 44.16 8.53 44.44
C ALA A 131 43.65 8.84 45.87
N SER A 132 44.19 8.16 46.86
CA SER A 132 43.77 8.31 48.23
C SER A 132 43.91 9.77 48.68
N GLY A 133 42.82 10.32 49.25
CA GLY A 133 42.76 11.71 49.73
C GLY A 133 42.68 12.78 48.66
N ARG A 134 42.57 12.39 47.33
CA ARG A 134 42.42 13.34 46.24
C ARG A 134 41.00 13.33 45.68
N THR A 135 40.50 14.50 45.33
CA THR A 135 39.20 14.72 44.70
C THR A 135 39.35 15.20 43.27
N THR A 136 40.58 15.38 42.78
CA THR A 136 40.90 15.76 41.40
C THR A 136 41.04 14.55 40.50
N LEU A 137 40.53 14.64 39.29
CA LEU A 137 40.58 13.55 38.28
C LEU A 137 42.01 13.37 37.77
N GLY A 138 42.51 12.11 37.84
CA GLY A 138 43.80 11.73 37.26
C GLY A 138 43.75 11.46 35.77
N PRO A 139 44.91 11.29 35.09
CA PRO A 139 44.98 11.04 33.65
C PRO A 139 44.18 9.79 33.19
N THR A 140 44.34 8.70 33.94
CA THR A 140 43.58 7.44 33.62
C THR A 140 42.07 7.66 33.70
N GLY A 141 41.61 8.33 34.77
CA GLY A 141 40.17 8.63 34.91
C GLY A 141 39.64 9.56 33.83
N LYS A 142 40.46 10.48 33.32
CA LYS A 142 40.08 11.27 32.13
C LYS A 142 39.93 10.41 30.91
N SER A 143 40.90 9.53 30.60
CA SER A 143 40.82 8.60 29.49
C SER A 143 39.58 7.67 29.54
N ASP A 144 39.21 7.20 30.74
CA ASP A 144 38.03 6.37 30.93
C ASP A 144 36.74 7.16 30.62
N LEU A 145 36.69 8.46 31.01
CA LEU A 145 35.56 9.34 30.72
C LEU A 145 35.51 9.78 29.24
N ASP A 146 36.69 9.93 28.58
CA ASP A 146 36.77 10.24 27.14
C ASP A 146 36.20 9.06 26.32
N ALA A 147 36.52 7.82 26.69
CA ALA A 147 35.96 6.64 26.07
C ALA A 147 34.42 6.57 26.24
N LEU A 148 33.91 6.86 27.45
CA LEU A 148 32.49 6.94 27.72
C LEU A 148 31.82 8.03 26.89
N ALA A 149 32.42 9.23 26.83
CA ALA A 149 31.86 10.35 26.07
C ALA A 149 31.76 10.06 24.57
N THR A 150 32.71 9.27 24.04
CA THR A 150 32.67 8.82 22.64
C THR A 150 31.43 7.96 22.37
N THR A 151 31.04 7.11 23.31
CA THR A 151 29.82 6.27 23.16
C THR A 151 28.54 7.09 23.28
N LEU A 152 28.57 8.25 23.92
CA LEU A 152 27.41 9.14 24.07
C LEU A 152 27.13 9.97 22.80
N ALA A 153 28.10 10.08 21.90
CA ALA A 153 27.97 10.90 20.71
C ALA A 153 26.85 10.36 19.79
N GLY A 154 25.75 11.14 19.66
CA GLY A 154 24.60 10.77 18.85
C GLY A 154 23.52 9.95 19.56
N GLU A 155 23.77 9.52 20.82
CA GLU A 155 22.79 8.76 21.60
C GLU A 155 21.60 9.64 22.03
N LYS A 156 20.41 9.03 22.03
CA LYS A 156 19.16 9.65 22.50
C LYS A 156 18.61 8.83 23.68
N GLY A 157 17.83 9.49 24.52
CA GLY A 157 17.12 8.77 25.60
C GLY A 157 18.06 8.19 26.68
N TYR A 158 19.19 8.87 26.96
CA TYR A 158 20.13 8.43 27.99
C TYR A 158 20.18 9.39 29.17
N ILE A 159 20.56 8.84 30.30
CA ILE A 159 21.04 9.56 31.48
C ILE A 159 22.34 8.94 31.97
N ILE A 160 23.11 9.74 32.70
CA ILE A 160 24.36 9.32 33.31
C ILE A 160 24.18 9.39 34.84
N GLU A 161 24.36 8.27 35.49
CA GLU A 161 24.42 8.22 36.95
C GLU A 161 25.86 8.24 37.43
N VAL A 162 26.18 9.18 38.30
CA VAL A 162 27.54 9.39 38.83
C VAL A 162 27.50 9.14 40.33
N GLN A 163 27.98 7.99 40.79
CA GLN A 163 27.99 7.57 42.18
C GLN A 163 29.43 7.66 42.76
N GLY A 164 29.65 8.58 43.72
CA GLY A 164 30.94 8.71 44.38
C GLY A 164 31.07 7.83 45.64
N TYR A 165 32.21 7.20 45.79
CA TYR A 165 32.54 6.38 46.95
C TYR A 165 33.86 6.84 47.56
N SER A 166 33.93 7.00 48.91
CA SER A 166 35.16 7.37 49.60
C SER A 166 35.18 6.85 51.03
N ARG A 167 36.33 6.33 51.45
CA ARG A 167 36.57 5.98 52.87
C ARG A 167 36.53 7.19 53.80
N SER A 168 36.79 8.39 53.27
CA SER A 168 36.83 9.63 54.02
C SER A 168 35.44 10.26 54.27
N GLY A 169 34.38 9.61 53.76
CA GLY A 169 33.01 10.00 53.99
C GLY A 169 32.31 10.66 52.79
N VAL A 170 31.08 11.10 53.02
CA VAL A 170 30.13 11.59 51.98
C VAL A 170 30.66 12.85 51.29
N GLN A 171 31.22 13.80 52.03
CA GLN A 171 31.71 15.05 51.42
C GLN A 171 32.82 14.82 50.38
N THR A 172 33.77 13.91 50.72
CA THR A 172 34.85 13.58 49.79
C THR A 172 34.34 12.85 48.57
N SER A 173 33.41 11.89 48.74
CA SER A 173 32.79 11.16 47.62
C SER A 173 31.96 12.11 46.72
N GLN A 174 31.29 13.09 47.30
CA GLN A 174 30.58 14.10 46.53
C GLN A 174 31.51 15.01 45.73
N ALA A 175 32.61 15.47 46.33
CA ALA A 175 33.64 16.24 45.64
C ALA A 175 34.28 15.48 44.48
N MET A 176 34.48 14.13 44.61
CA MET A 176 34.93 13.28 43.52
C MET A 176 33.87 13.22 42.39
N ALA A 177 32.60 12.99 42.72
CA ALA A 177 31.50 13.02 41.76
C ALA A 177 31.41 14.36 41.04
N ASP A 178 31.54 15.49 41.79
CA ASP A 178 31.55 16.84 41.20
C ASP A 178 32.68 17.03 40.18
N SER A 179 33.87 16.47 40.45
CA SER A 179 34.98 16.55 39.50
C SER A 179 34.73 15.79 38.21
N VAL A 180 34.05 14.63 38.27
CA VAL A 180 33.64 13.86 37.12
C VAL A 180 32.56 14.60 36.32
N VAL A 181 31.53 15.10 36.99
CA VAL A 181 30.45 15.88 36.35
C VAL A 181 31.02 17.11 35.65
N ARG A 182 31.91 17.85 36.33
CA ARG A 182 32.55 19.01 35.73
C ARG A 182 33.29 18.63 34.47
N TYR A 183 34.08 17.56 34.48
CA TYR A 183 34.82 17.11 33.34
C TYR A 183 33.92 16.75 32.17
N LEU A 184 32.87 15.96 32.38
CA LEU A 184 31.89 15.59 31.35
C LEU A 184 31.16 16.81 30.76
N VAL A 185 30.83 17.82 31.60
CA VAL A 185 30.12 19.00 31.10
C VAL A 185 31.06 19.96 30.37
N THR A 186 32.30 20.20 30.89
CA THR A 186 33.21 21.21 30.31
C THR A 186 33.96 20.71 29.09
N GLU A 187 34.46 19.46 29.10
CA GLU A 187 35.26 18.91 28.03
C GLU A 187 34.43 18.20 26.94
N HIS A 188 33.36 17.54 27.37
CA HIS A 188 32.54 16.72 26.43
C HIS A 188 31.14 17.33 26.19
N GLN A 189 30.84 18.47 26.75
CA GLN A 189 29.56 19.17 26.55
C GLN A 189 28.31 18.34 26.87
N VAL A 190 28.45 17.36 27.77
CA VAL A 190 27.32 16.56 28.21
C VAL A 190 26.32 17.47 28.96
N PRO A 191 25.03 17.48 28.56
CA PRO A 191 24.05 18.35 29.22
C PRO A 191 23.87 18.00 30.69
N VAL A 192 23.99 18.99 31.56
CA VAL A 192 23.94 18.80 33.04
C VAL A 192 22.62 18.17 33.49
N TYR A 193 21.52 18.40 32.77
CA TYR A 193 20.21 17.83 33.11
C TYR A 193 20.11 16.31 32.83
N ARG A 194 21.10 15.74 32.17
CA ARG A 194 21.22 14.28 31.93
C ARG A 194 22.10 13.59 32.96
N ILE A 195 22.69 14.34 33.91
CA ILE A 195 23.63 13.79 34.88
C ILE A 195 23.02 13.80 36.28
N TYR A 196 22.89 12.62 36.83
CA TYR A 196 22.44 12.44 38.23
C TYR A 196 23.62 12.06 39.08
N LYS A 197 23.99 12.90 40.06
CA LYS A 197 25.13 12.66 40.90
C LYS A 197 24.72 12.36 42.34
N SER A 198 25.44 11.44 42.96
CA SER A 198 25.30 11.14 44.39
C SER A 198 26.65 10.82 45.06
N GLY A 199 26.86 11.35 46.24
CA GLY A 199 28.00 10.97 47.06
C GLY A 199 27.56 10.01 48.14
N LEU A 200 27.95 8.74 48.03
CA LEU A 200 27.49 7.65 48.92
C LEU A 200 28.41 7.38 50.11
N GLY A 201 29.58 8.03 50.14
CA GLY A 201 30.55 7.82 51.22
C GLY A 201 31.24 6.45 51.17
N LYS A 202 31.26 5.73 52.28
CA LYS A 202 31.87 4.40 52.31
C LYS A 202 31.04 3.39 51.55
N ASN A 203 31.68 2.65 50.63
CA ASN A 203 31.01 1.58 49.93
C ASN A 203 30.75 0.42 50.92
N THR A 204 29.48 0.21 51.25
CA THR A 204 29.03 -0.92 52.08
C THR A 204 28.36 -2.03 51.24
N ALA A 205 28.16 -1.80 49.95
CA ALA A 205 27.56 -2.77 49.07
C ALA A 205 28.60 -3.87 48.71
N GLN A 206 28.23 -5.12 48.87
CA GLN A 206 28.94 -6.21 48.25
C GLN A 206 28.92 -6.04 46.73
N ALA A 207 30.10 -6.28 46.10
CA ALA A 207 30.14 -6.28 44.64
C ALA A 207 29.13 -7.28 44.13
N THR A 208 28.17 -6.81 43.36
CA THR A 208 27.28 -7.68 42.57
C THR A 208 28.11 -8.36 41.50
N ASP A 209 27.79 -9.58 41.14
CA ASP A 209 28.56 -10.40 40.19
C ASP A 209 29.12 -9.62 39.01
N GLY A 210 30.46 -9.56 38.91
CA GLY A 210 31.21 -8.94 37.81
C GLY A 210 31.59 -7.45 38.02
N GLU A 211 31.12 -6.77 39.05
CA GLU A 211 31.50 -5.38 39.32
C GLU A 211 32.62 -5.26 40.35
N GLN A 212 33.68 -4.52 40.03
CA GLN A 212 34.74 -4.23 41.01
C GLN A 212 34.25 -3.32 42.14
N ALA A 213 34.47 -3.72 43.37
CA ALA A 213 34.20 -2.87 44.54
C ALA A 213 35.06 -1.59 44.50
N ILE A 214 34.40 -0.46 44.37
CA ILE A 214 35.05 0.86 44.34
C ILE A 214 35.18 1.35 45.77
N VAL A 215 36.41 1.55 46.21
CA VAL A 215 36.71 2.01 47.58
C VAL A 215 36.94 3.52 47.63
N ASN A 216 37.69 4.07 46.70
CA ASN A 216 37.90 5.50 46.46
C ASN A 216 37.77 5.77 44.98
N GLY A 217 36.68 6.32 44.57
CA GLY A 217 36.40 6.56 43.15
C GLY A 217 34.97 6.87 42.87
N VAL A 218 34.65 6.91 41.61
CA VAL A 218 33.32 7.23 41.10
C VAL A 218 32.89 6.16 40.14
N ARG A 219 31.71 5.59 40.32
CA ARG A 219 31.04 4.77 39.30
C ARG A 219 30.24 5.71 38.41
N VAL A 220 30.44 5.57 37.11
CA VAL A 220 29.70 6.28 36.10
C VAL A 220 28.92 5.26 35.29
N SER A 221 27.62 5.25 35.45
CA SER A 221 26.74 4.32 34.73
C SER A 221 25.95 5.06 33.64
N LEU A 222 25.94 4.49 32.46
CA LEU A 222 25.09 4.95 31.34
C LEU A 222 23.80 4.15 31.37
N LEU A 223 22.68 4.87 31.46
CA LEU A 223 21.38 4.27 31.44
C LEU A 223 20.59 4.77 30.22
N HIS A 224 19.91 3.86 29.56
CA HIS A 224 19.04 4.13 28.43
C HIS A 224 17.58 3.91 28.79
N ASN A 225 16.71 4.70 28.17
CA ASN A 225 15.27 4.45 28.15
C ASN A 225 14.83 3.99 26.75
N SER A 226 13.52 3.82 26.56
CA SER A 226 12.93 3.35 25.30
C SER A 226 13.21 4.23 24.05
N LEU A 227 13.60 5.50 24.23
CA LEU A 227 14.01 6.37 23.12
C LEU A 227 15.30 5.95 22.46
N ALA A 228 16.23 5.33 23.21
CA ALA A 228 17.49 4.86 22.66
C ALA A 228 17.29 3.75 21.60
N THR A 229 16.28 2.90 21.79
CA THR A 229 15.95 1.78 20.89
C THR A 229 15.09 2.20 19.71
N MET A 230 14.39 3.33 19.79
CA MET A 230 13.50 3.82 18.74
C MET A 230 14.24 4.16 17.42
N GLY A 231 15.48 4.63 17.52
CA GLY A 231 16.30 4.97 16.36
C GLY A 231 16.73 3.74 15.53
N ALA A 232 16.92 2.60 16.15
CA ALA A 232 17.33 1.36 15.50
C ALA A 232 16.19 0.71 14.69
N SER A 233 14.94 0.86 15.15
CA SER A 233 13.76 0.29 14.46
C SER A 233 13.31 1.11 13.26
N ALA A 234 13.62 2.41 13.20
CA ALA A 234 13.20 3.29 12.11
C ALA A 234 14.04 3.14 10.83
N SER A 235 15.27 2.62 10.94
CA SER A 235 16.18 2.48 9.80
C SER A 235 15.93 1.22 8.95
N ASN A 236 15.05 0.32 9.37
CA ASN A 236 14.78 -0.94 8.66
C ASN A 236 13.49 -0.94 7.82
N SER A 237 12.77 0.18 7.74
CA SER A 237 11.59 0.35 6.87
C SER A 237 11.91 1.22 5.67
N THR A 238 12.69 0.68 4.73
CA THR A 238 12.75 1.23 3.36
C THR A 238 11.40 0.95 2.70
N PRO A 239 10.64 1.95 2.26
CA PRO A 239 9.44 1.69 1.48
C PRO A 239 9.87 1.02 0.17
N ALA A 240 9.36 -0.19 -0.08
CA ALA A 240 9.49 -0.82 -1.38
C ALA A 240 8.84 0.10 -2.41
N THR A 241 9.66 0.76 -3.21
CA THR A 241 9.22 1.52 -4.37
C THR A 241 8.66 0.52 -5.37
N SER A 242 7.35 0.38 -5.44
CA SER A 242 6.66 -0.34 -6.50
C SER A 242 6.93 0.41 -7.80
N GLN A 243 7.87 -0.10 -8.58
CA GLN A 243 8.00 0.23 -9.99
C GLN A 243 6.75 -0.26 -10.71
N THR A 244 5.83 0.64 -10.96
CA THR A 244 4.77 0.48 -11.94
C THR A 244 5.45 0.50 -13.31
N GLY A 245 5.75 -0.69 -13.83
CA GLY A 245 6.15 -0.89 -15.22
C GLY A 245 4.97 -0.53 -16.12
N ALA A 246 4.98 0.65 -16.71
CA ALA A 246 4.13 1.03 -17.81
C ALA A 246 4.53 0.20 -19.03
N SER A 247 3.80 -0.89 -19.29
CA SER A 247 3.84 -1.59 -20.58
C SER A 247 3.02 -0.77 -21.57
N SER A 248 3.68 -0.08 -22.46
CA SER A 248 3.08 0.51 -23.64
C SER A 248 2.56 -0.58 -24.57
N PRO A 249 1.33 -0.49 -25.10
CA PRO A 249 0.88 -1.42 -26.14
C PRO A 249 1.60 -1.08 -27.45
N GLN A 250 2.36 -2.03 -27.97
CA GLN A 250 2.83 -2.00 -29.36
C GLN A 250 1.64 -2.17 -30.29
N VAL A 251 1.37 -1.15 -31.07
CA VAL A 251 0.50 -1.21 -32.24
C VAL A 251 1.28 -1.93 -33.33
N ASN A 252 0.88 -3.16 -33.64
CA ASN A 252 1.34 -3.86 -34.84
C ASN A 252 0.37 -3.55 -35.97
N ASN A 253 0.82 -2.72 -36.92
CA ASN A 253 0.25 -2.60 -38.25
C ASN A 253 0.74 -3.78 -39.10
N GLN A 254 -0.15 -4.68 -39.50
CA GLN A 254 -0.17 -5.34 -40.82
C GLN A 254 -1.60 -5.72 -41.17
#